data_8674be18992af88c0d509dba374978c8
#
_entry.id   8674be18992af88c0d509dba374978c8
#
_cell.length_a   1.000
_cell.length_b   1.000
_cell.length_c   1.000
_cell.angle_alpha   90.00
_cell.angle_beta   90.00
_cell.angle_gamma   90.00
#
_symmetry.space_group_name_H-M   'P 1'
#
loop_
_entity.id
_entity.type
_entity.pdbx_description
1 polymer ?
#
loop_
_entity_poly.entity_id
_entity_poly.type
_entity_poly.pdbx_seq_one_letter_code
_entity_poly.pdbx_strand_id
1 'polypeptide(L)'
;MTARARLRRLHDAVARGTAAAIHRLPVLEAPFLAAGRRAGMVASVRVFCGRAASELARRWQEDAASHRILRVAGQSIRLDVAEFYAHDHFFFGQPFEPGLAAFLATWLRPGDTFVDAGANHGYFSLLAARLVGPSGRVIAFEPHGGARERLQRHLELNDLRDRVAVHPFALSDQSGVATMHQSHHNALASLVPDQSPVRHLVSFGNTFEVPTIRFDAWRAQHAAGPIRLMKIDVEGAELMVLRGMPDALRSGLEAVVLETAPDSDADRLLRDAGYTVRTLDTYEDGPENRLYTPRSLTM
;
A
#
# COMPACT_ATOMS: atom_id res chain seq x y z
N MET A 1 2.25 34.16 -22.75
CA MET A 1 1.55 33.11 -21.96
C MET A 1 0.46 32.50 -22.82
N THR A 2 0.50 31.19 -23.11
CA THR A 2 -0.43 30.52 -24.02
C THR A 2 -1.85 30.44 -23.42
N ALA A 3 -2.88 30.35 -24.28
CA ALA A 3 -4.28 30.18 -23.85
C ALA A 3 -4.45 28.98 -22.90
N ARG A 4 -3.73 27.87 -23.14
CA ARG A 4 -3.70 26.67 -22.27
C ARG A 4 -3.16 27.02 -20.88
N ALA A 5 -2.11 27.83 -20.75
CA ALA A 5 -1.56 28.23 -19.47
C ALA A 5 -2.51 29.12 -18.67
N ARG A 6 -3.27 30.03 -19.35
CA ARG A 6 -4.31 30.84 -18.70
C ARG A 6 -5.47 29.99 -18.21
N LEU A 7 -5.96 29.06 -19.01
CA LEU A 7 -7.04 28.15 -18.62
C LEU A 7 -6.63 27.24 -17.44
N ARG A 8 -5.41 26.72 -17.44
CA ARG A 8 -4.87 25.94 -16.32
C ARG A 8 -4.85 26.74 -15.01
N ARG A 9 -4.35 27.99 -15.06
CA ARG A 9 -4.33 28.88 -13.88
C ARG A 9 -5.74 29.18 -13.36
N LEU A 10 -6.71 29.40 -14.25
CA LEU A 10 -8.09 29.62 -13.87
C LEU A 10 -8.68 28.37 -13.16
N HIS A 11 -8.47 27.19 -13.73
CA HIS A 11 -8.91 25.94 -13.11
C HIS A 11 -8.28 25.75 -11.72
N ASP A 12 -6.99 26.03 -11.56
CA ASP A 12 -6.30 25.92 -10.27
C ASP A 12 -6.87 26.94 -9.25
N ALA A 13 -7.17 28.15 -9.69
CA ALA A 13 -7.76 29.18 -8.81
C ALA A 13 -9.17 28.80 -8.33
N VAL A 14 -10.00 28.30 -9.24
CA VAL A 14 -11.37 27.86 -8.91
C VAL A 14 -11.32 26.62 -8.01
N ALA A 15 -10.43 25.64 -8.29
CA ALA A 15 -10.25 24.46 -7.47
C ALA A 15 -9.84 24.81 -6.03
N ARG A 16 -8.87 25.73 -5.86
CA ARG A 16 -8.47 26.26 -4.54
C ARG A 16 -9.62 26.98 -3.82
N GLY A 17 -10.41 27.77 -4.56
CA GLY A 17 -11.59 28.44 -4.01
C GLY A 17 -12.65 27.45 -3.52
N THR A 18 -12.94 26.41 -4.32
CA THR A 18 -13.86 25.34 -3.96
C THR A 18 -13.38 24.59 -2.71
N ALA A 19 -12.11 24.18 -2.68
CA ALA A 19 -11.53 23.50 -1.53
C ALA A 19 -11.60 24.38 -0.26
N ALA A 20 -11.29 25.68 -0.37
CA ALA A 20 -11.37 26.62 0.75
C ALA A 20 -12.83 26.78 1.25
N ALA A 21 -13.82 26.80 0.35
CA ALA A 21 -15.23 26.88 0.73
C ALA A 21 -15.71 25.62 1.47
N ILE A 22 -15.36 24.44 0.97
CA ILE A 22 -15.71 23.15 1.62
C ILE A 22 -15.03 23.05 2.99
N HIS A 23 -13.77 23.42 3.07
CA HIS A 23 -12.99 23.41 4.31
C HIS A 23 -13.63 24.30 5.41
N ARG A 24 -14.13 25.48 5.02
CA ARG A 24 -14.82 26.41 5.94
C ARG A 24 -16.26 26.01 6.26
N LEU A 25 -16.92 25.31 5.35
CA LEU A 25 -18.32 24.92 5.42
C LEU A 25 -18.45 23.41 5.19
N PRO A 26 -18.26 22.57 6.22
CA PRO A 26 -18.27 21.10 6.09
C PRO A 26 -19.55 20.53 5.47
N VAL A 27 -20.67 21.25 5.54
CA VAL A 27 -21.93 20.87 4.88
C VAL A 27 -21.79 20.71 3.36
N LEU A 28 -20.78 21.32 2.74
CA LEU A 28 -20.48 21.21 1.32
C LEU A 28 -19.65 19.94 0.97
N GLU A 29 -19.15 19.21 1.96
CA GLU A 29 -18.35 17.99 1.73
C GLU A 29 -19.19 16.91 1.02
N ALA A 30 -20.35 16.57 1.52
CA ALA A 30 -21.18 15.51 0.93
C ALA A 30 -21.61 15.78 -0.52
N PRO A 31 -22.09 16.98 -0.90
CA PRO A 31 -22.35 17.31 -2.31
C PRO A 31 -21.09 17.22 -3.19
N PHE A 32 -19.94 17.67 -2.70
CA PHE A 32 -18.67 17.60 -3.44
C PHE A 32 -18.25 16.15 -3.70
N LEU A 33 -18.29 15.28 -2.68
CA LEU A 33 -18.01 13.85 -2.83
C LEU A 33 -18.96 13.18 -3.81
N ALA A 34 -20.25 13.51 -3.76
CA ALA A 34 -21.26 13.00 -4.70
C ALA A 34 -20.94 13.41 -6.14
N ALA A 35 -20.51 14.66 -6.36
CA ALA A 35 -20.08 15.16 -7.66
C ALA A 35 -18.80 14.46 -8.12
N GLY A 36 -17.82 14.30 -7.26
CA GLY A 36 -16.55 13.60 -7.55
C GLY A 36 -16.77 12.16 -8.00
N ARG A 37 -17.61 11.42 -7.32
CA ARG A 37 -17.98 10.03 -7.67
C ARG A 37 -18.71 9.91 -9.00
N ARG A 38 -19.50 10.92 -9.38
CA ARG A 38 -20.17 10.99 -10.68
C ARG A 38 -19.25 11.48 -11.81
N ALA A 39 -18.19 12.21 -11.47
CA ALA A 39 -17.26 12.83 -12.42
C ALA A 39 -16.36 11.82 -13.19
N GLY A 40 -16.36 10.55 -12.81
CA GLY A 40 -15.70 9.48 -13.57
C GLY A 40 -16.14 9.38 -15.05
N MET A 41 -17.21 10.11 -15.43
CA MET A 41 -17.80 10.11 -16.77
C MET A 41 -17.31 11.25 -17.67
N VAL A 42 -16.69 12.33 -17.13
CA VAL A 42 -16.26 13.50 -17.93
C VAL A 42 -14.85 13.94 -17.54
N ALA A 43 -13.89 13.77 -18.44
CA ALA A 43 -12.45 14.00 -18.17
C ALA A 43 -12.13 15.41 -17.60
N SER A 44 -12.77 16.47 -18.12
CA SER A 44 -12.53 17.84 -17.63
C SER A 44 -13.03 18.06 -16.19
N VAL A 45 -14.18 17.48 -15.85
CA VAL A 45 -14.75 17.53 -14.49
C VAL A 45 -13.88 16.70 -13.54
N ARG A 46 -13.39 15.53 -13.96
CA ARG A 46 -12.48 14.70 -13.20
C ARG A 46 -11.19 15.44 -12.83
N VAL A 47 -10.57 16.13 -13.77
CA VAL A 47 -9.36 16.94 -13.53
C VAL A 47 -9.64 18.07 -12.54
N PHE A 48 -10.77 18.76 -12.65
CA PHE A 48 -11.16 19.83 -11.74
C PHE A 48 -11.42 19.28 -10.32
N CYS A 49 -12.23 18.23 -10.20
CA CYS A 49 -12.53 17.60 -8.92
C CYS A 49 -11.25 17.04 -8.26
N GLY A 50 -10.34 16.45 -9.04
CA GLY A 50 -9.06 15.95 -8.54
C GLY A 50 -8.21 17.06 -7.91
N ARG A 51 -8.09 18.23 -8.57
CA ARG A 51 -7.35 19.37 -8.02
C ARG A 51 -7.98 19.93 -6.75
N ALA A 52 -9.32 20.05 -6.73
CA ALA A 52 -10.04 20.52 -5.54
C ALA A 52 -9.91 19.52 -4.40
N ALA A 53 -9.99 18.22 -4.67
CA ALA A 53 -9.83 17.15 -3.68
C ALA A 53 -8.41 17.16 -3.07
N SER A 54 -7.37 17.23 -3.90
CA SER A 54 -5.98 17.30 -3.43
C SER A 54 -5.71 18.54 -2.57
N GLU A 55 -6.22 19.69 -2.97
CA GLU A 55 -6.08 20.93 -2.18
C GLU A 55 -6.87 20.86 -0.86
N LEU A 56 -8.05 20.24 -0.88
CA LEU A 56 -8.86 20.04 0.33
C LEU A 56 -8.18 19.07 1.29
N ALA A 57 -7.66 17.94 0.79
CA ALA A 57 -6.93 16.96 1.57
C ALA A 57 -5.69 17.60 2.24
N ARG A 58 -4.93 18.43 1.50
CA ARG A 58 -3.79 19.18 2.04
C ARG A 58 -4.20 20.10 3.18
N ARG A 59 -5.31 20.86 3.04
CA ARG A 59 -5.82 21.74 4.10
C ARG A 59 -6.24 20.97 5.34
N TRP A 60 -6.92 19.86 5.16
CA TRP A 60 -7.29 18.98 6.27
C TRP A 60 -6.07 18.38 6.97
N GLN A 61 -5.00 18.07 6.23
CA GLN A 61 -3.75 17.58 6.79
C GLN A 61 -3.06 18.64 7.64
N GLU A 62 -3.03 19.90 7.18
CA GLU A 62 -2.51 21.04 7.94
C GLU A 62 -3.27 21.25 9.27
N ASP A 63 -4.57 21.03 9.27
CA ASP A 63 -5.42 21.16 10.47
C ASP A 63 -5.56 19.85 11.27
N ALA A 64 -4.78 18.82 10.96
CA ALA A 64 -4.88 17.47 11.54
C ALA A 64 -6.30 16.84 11.42
N ALA A 65 -7.06 17.25 10.41
CA ALA A 65 -8.46 16.87 10.18
C ALA A 65 -8.65 15.93 8.97
N SER A 66 -7.56 15.36 8.42
CA SER A 66 -7.59 14.57 7.18
C SER A 66 -8.01 13.11 7.36
N HIS A 67 -8.16 12.64 8.59
CA HIS A 67 -8.51 11.25 8.83
C HIS A 67 -10.00 10.98 8.59
N ARG A 68 -10.30 10.02 7.71
CA ARG A 68 -11.65 9.60 7.36
C ARG A 68 -11.80 8.09 7.47
N ILE A 69 -13.03 7.64 7.70
CA ILE A 69 -13.37 6.22 7.67
C ILE A 69 -13.68 5.82 6.23
N LEU A 70 -12.96 4.84 5.74
CA LEU A 70 -13.16 4.19 4.44
C LEU A 70 -13.77 2.80 4.61
N ARG A 71 -14.58 2.39 3.63
CA ARG A 71 -15.09 1.03 3.53
C ARG A 71 -14.26 0.25 2.53
N VAL A 72 -13.41 -0.65 3.01
CA VAL A 72 -12.52 -1.48 2.18
C VAL A 72 -12.91 -2.94 2.36
N ALA A 73 -13.32 -3.60 1.29
CA ALA A 73 -13.72 -5.01 1.31
C ALA A 73 -14.67 -5.37 2.49
N GLY A 74 -15.66 -4.50 2.74
CA GLY A 74 -16.64 -4.66 3.82
C GLY A 74 -16.16 -4.20 5.20
N GLN A 75 -14.87 -3.96 5.40
CA GLN A 75 -14.31 -3.49 6.66
C GLN A 75 -14.27 -1.96 6.74
N SER A 76 -14.41 -1.40 7.95
CA SER A 76 -14.24 0.04 8.20
C SER A 76 -12.85 0.30 8.74
N ILE A 77 -12.05 1.09 8.01
CA ILE A 77 -10.71 1.52 8.44
C ILE A 77 -10.61 3.04 8.36
N ARG A 78 -9.92 3.64 9.33
CA ARG A 78 -9.67 5.08 9.37
C ARG A 78 -8.27 5.38 8.86
N LEU A 79 -8.18 6.20 7.83
CA LEU A 79 -6.94 6.56 7.16
C LEU A 79 -6.86 8.06 6.93
N ASP A 80 -5.63 8.56 6.73
CA ASP A 80 -5.39 9.90 6.22
C ASP A 80 -5.72 9.95 4.73
N VAL A 81 -6.74 10.73 4.35
CA VAL A 81 -7.16 10.87 2.94
C VAL A 81 -6.27 11.80 2.13
N ALA A 82 -5.23 12.37 2.71
CA ALA A 82 -4.16 13.03 1.97
C ALA A 82 -3.17 12.03 1.37
N GLU A 83 -3.18 10.78 1.83
CA GLU A 83 -2.35 9.72 1.27
C GLU A 83 -2.97 9.15 -0.02
N PHE A 84 -2.13 8.89 -1.04
CA PHE A 84 -2.57 8.57 -2.39
C PHE A 84 -3.53 7.36 -2.46
N TYR A 85 -3.28 6.30 -1.69
CA TYR A 85 -4.10 5.08 -1.64
C TYR A 85 -5.47 5.30 -0.97
N ALA A 86 -5.61 6.31 -0.12
CA ALA A 86 -6.87 6.67 0.53
C ALA A 86 -7.62 7.78 -0.20
N HIS A 87 -6.89 8.67 -0.89
CA HIS A 87 -7.41 9.85 -1.57
C HIS A 87 -8.48 9.49 -2.61
N ASP A 88 -8.13 8.68 -3.59
CA ASP A 88 -9.03 8.35 -4.69
C ASP A 88 -10.20 7.48 -4.23
N HIS A 89 -9.99 6.64 -3.23
CA HIS A 89 -11.08 5.89 -2.62
C HIS A 89 -12.07 6.83 -1.91
N PHE A 90 -11.59 7.79 -1.14
CA PHE A 90 -12.47 8.71 -0.42
C PHE A 90 -13.22 9.67 -1.36
N PHE A 91 -12.48 10.36 -2.23
CA PHE A 91 -13.06 11.41 -3.07
C PHE A 91 -13.84 10.88 -4.28
N PHE A 92 -13.43 9.76 -4.86
CA PHE A 92 -13.97 9.25 -6.13
C PHE A 92 -14.59 7.86 -6.03
N GLY A 93 -14.49 7.21 -4.85
CA GLY A 93 -14.98 5.85 -4.66
C GLY A 93 -14.18 4.79 -5.42
N GLN A 94 -12.92 5.08 -5.75
CA GLN A 94 -12.00 4.16 -6.43
C GLN A 94 -11.08 3.50 -5.40
N PRO A 95 -11.34 2.24 -5.01
CA PRO A 95 -10.50 1.54 -4.04
C PRO A 95 -9.08 1.39 -4.56
N PHE A 96 -8.11 1.44 -3.66
CA PHE A 96 -6.74 1.06 -3.95
C PHE A 96 -6.65 -0.47 -4.02
N GLU A 97 -6.06 -1.00 -5.08
CA GLU A 97 -5.87 -2.44 -5.32
C GLU A 97 -7.11 -3.30 -4.97
N PRO A 98 -8.21 -3.11 -5.68
CA PRO A 98 -9.49 -3.72 -5.32
C PRO A 98 -9.47 -5.25 -5.41
N GLY A 99 -8.68 -5.83 -6.32
CA GLY A 99 -8.52 -7.27 -6.48
C GLY A 99 -7.80 -7.89 -5.28
N LEU A 100 -6.70 -7.27 -4.82
CA LEU A 100 -5.99 -7.70 -3.61
C LEU A 100 -6.88 -7.53 -2.38
N ALA A 101 -7.55 -6.39 -2.22
CA ALA A 101 -8.45 -6.17 -1.08
C ALA A 101 -9.58 -7.21 -1.02
N ALA A 102 -10.21 -7.52 -2.17
CA ALA A 102 -11.24 -8.54 -2.27
C ALA A 102 -10.69 -9.95 -1.98
N PHE A 103 -9.49 -10.26 -2.47
CA PHE A 103 -8.82 -11.53 -2.17
C PHE A 103 -8.57 -11.69 -0.67
N LEU A 104 -7.99 -10.68 0.00
CA LEU A 104 -7.77 -10.72 1.45
C LEU A 104 -9.06 -11.02 2.21
N ALA A 105 -10.18 -10.37 1.84
CA ALA A 105 -11.46 -10.58 2.50
C ALA A 105 -12.03 -11.99 2.33
N THR A 106 -11.65 -12.71 1.27
CA THR A 106 -12.09 -14.10 1.03
C THR A 106 -11.13 -15.13 1.59
N TRP A 107 -9.84 -14.79 1.70
CA TRP A 107 -8.78 -15.73 2.07
C TRP A 107 -8.48 -15.75 3.57
N LEU A 108 -8.37 -14.56 4.18
CA LEU A 108 -8.06 -14.43 5.60
C LEU A 108 -9.26 -14.78 6.49
N ARG A 109 -8.99 -15.47 7.59
CA ARG A 109 -9.97 -15.91 8.58
C ARG A 109 -9.56 -15.43 9.98
N PRO A 110 -10.51 -15.31 10.91
CA PRO A 110 -10.18 -15.06 12.32
C PRO A 110 -9.17 -16.09 12.86
N GLY A 111 -8.11 -15.60 13.49
CA GLY A 111 -7.01 -16.41 14.01
C GLY A 111 -5.80 -16.54 13.09
N ASP A 112 -5.90 -16.15 11.83
CA ASP A 112 -4.80 -16.24 10.86
C ASP A 112 -3.65 -15.28 11.19
N THR A 113 -2.47 -15.63 10.69
CA THR A 113 -1.30 -14.74 10.64
C THR A 113 -1.11 -14.22 9.22
N PHE A 114 -1.06 -12.90 9.08
CA PHE A 114 -0.73 -12.19 7.85
C PHE A 114 0.61 -11.47 7.99
N VAL A 115 1.43 -11.53 6.95
CA VAL A 115 2.71 -10.79 6.87
C VAL A 115 2.61 -9.74 5.76
N ASP A 116 3.01 -8.51 6.07
CA ASP A 116 3.00 -7.35 5.17
C ASP A 116 4.43 -6.83 5.02
N ALA A 117 5.11 -7.22 3.95
CA ALA A 117 6.44 -6.74 3.62
C ALA A 117 6.34 -5.52 2.69
N GLY A 118 6.84 -4.38 3.16
CA GLY A 118 6.58 -3.07 2.56
C GLY A 118 5.22 -2.53 2.99
N ALA A 119 4.96 -2.54 4.31
CA ALA A 119 3.65 -2.15 4.84
C ALA A 119 3.29 -0.68 4.60
N ASN A 120 4.28 0.17 4.30
CA ASN A 120 4.11 1.59 4.05
C ASN A 120 3.26 2.24 5.16
N HIS A 121 2.23 2.98 4.82
CA HIS A 121 1.32 3.64 5.78
C HIS A 121 0.24 2.70 6.36
N GLY A 122 0.25 1.41 6.01
CA GLY A 122 -0.54 0.36 6.64
C GLY A 122 -1.91 0.07 6.05
N TYR A 123 -2.20 0.45 4.81
CA TYR A 123 -3.50 0.19 4.19
C TYR A 123 -3.90 -1.30 4.27
N PHE A 124 -3.03 -2.20 3.82
CA PHE A 124 -3.29 -3.65 3.88
C PHE A 124 -3.08 -4.24 5.26
N SER A 125 -2.14 -3.73 6.05
CA SER A 125 -1.96 -4.14 7.45
C SER A 125 -3.23 -3.89 8.28
N LEU A 126 -3.88 -2.74 8.13
CA LEU A 126 -5.15 -2.40 8.81
C LEU A 126 -6.30 -3.29 8.32
N LEU A 127 -6.43 -3.48 7.01
CA LEU A 127 -7.45 -4.35 6.43
C LEU A 127 -7.29 -5.79 6.95
N ALA A 128 -6.10 -6.34 6.85
CA ALA A 128 -5.79 -7.69 7.33
C ALA A 128 -6.07 -7.83 8.83
N ALA A 129 -5.67 -6.84 9.65
CA ALA A 129 -5.92 -6.85 11.10
C ALA A 129 -7.42 -6.88 11.44
N ARG A 130 -8.28 -6.25 10.65
CA ARG A 130 -9.74 -6.37 10.79
C ARG A 130 -10.23 -7.77 10.42
N LEU A 131 -9.70 -8.35 9.35
CA LEU A 131 -10.12 -9.66 8.83
C LEU A 131 -9.69 -10.80 9.75
N VAL A 132 -8.45 -10.81 10.23
CA VAL A 132 -7.94 -11.86 11.11
C VAL A 132 -8.52 -11.79 12.53
N GLY A 133 -9.19 -10.69 12.89
CA GLY A 133 -9.89 -10.55 14.16
C GLY A 133 -8.96 -10.53 15.39
N PRO A 134 -9.53 -10.56 16.60
CA PRO A 134 -8.75 -10.41 17.84
C PRO A 134 -7.85 -11.61 18.17
N SER A 135 -8.12 -12.79 17.63
CA SER A 135 -7.29 -13.99 17.81
C SER A 135 -6.18 -14.15 16.76
N GLY A 136 -6.22 -13.35 15.69
CA GLY A 136 -5.20 -13.33 14.65
C GLY A 136 -4.15 -12.24 14.90
N ARG A 137 -3.16 -12.19 14.01
CA ARG A 137 -2.08 -11.19 14.08
C ARG A 137 -1.60 -10.77 12.71
N VAL A 138 -1.05 -9.57 12.63
CA VAL A 138 -0.37 -9.03 11.47
C VAL A 138 1.08 -8.72 11.85
N ILE A 139 2.01 -9.07 10.98
CA ILE A 139 3.44 -8.79 11.10
C ILE A 139 3.80 -7.88 9.94
N ALA A 140 4.07 -6.62 10.24
CA ALA A 140 4.34 -5.57 9.26
C ALA A 140 5.83 -5.22 9.26
N PHE A 141 6.47 -5.22 8.09
CA PHE A 141 7.83 -4.76 7.89
C PHE A 141 7.82 -3.46 7.11
N GLU A 142 8.34 -2.39 7.74
CA GLU A 142 8.44 -1.08 7.11
C GLU A 142 9.73 -0.39 7.57
N PRO A 143 10.76 -0.33 6.71
CA PRO A 143 12.05 0.26 7.06
C PRO A 143 12.03 1.78 7.11
N HIS A 144 11.20 2.46 6.29
CA HIS A 144 11.18 3.91 6.22
C HIS A 144 10.53 4.51 7.46
N GLY A 145 11.28 5.32 8.23
CA GLY A 145 10.85 5.89 9.51
C GLY A 145 9.54 6.68 9.41
N GLY A 146 9.42 7.57 8.44
CA GLY A 146 8.22 8.40 8.27
C GLY A 146 6.97 7.59 7.87
N ALA A 147 7.11 6.56 7.03
CA ALA A 147 6.01 5.66 6.69
C ALA A 147 5.58 4.85 7.92
N ARG A 148 6.54 4.34 8.67
CA ARG A 148 6.30 3.58 9.91
C ARG A 148 5.60 4.40 10.99
N GLU A 149 5.96 5.67 11.17
CA GLU A 149 5.26 6.56 12.11
C GLU A 149 3.79 6.76 11.70
N ARG A 150 3.51 6.92 10.41
CA ARG A 150 2.13 7.02 9.90
C ARG A 150 1.36 5.73 10.08
N LEU A 151 1.98 4.57 9.77
CA LEU A 151 1.40 3.27 10.06
C LEU A 151 1.01 3.14 11.53
N GLN A 152 1.92 3.45 12.46
CA GLN A 152 1.66 3.41 13.90
C GLN A 152 0.49 4.32 14.30
N ARG A 153 0.44 5.53 13.75
CA ARG A 153 -0.68 6.46 13.97
C ARG A 153 -2.00 5.90 13.45
N HIS A 154 -2.01 5.29 12.26
CA HIS A 154 -3.20 4.65 11.73
C HIS A 154 -3.66 3.46 12.59
N LEU A 155 -2.73 2.68 13.14
CA LEU A 155 -3.05 1.61 14.08
C LEU A 155 -3.71 2.14 15.36
N GLU A 156 -3.22 3.25 15.92
CA GLU A 156 -3.84 3.93 17.06
C GLU A 156 -5.28 4.35 16.76
N LEU A 157 -5.48 5.05 15.63
CA LEU A 157 -6.79 5.57 15.22
C LEU A 157 -7.84 4.48 14.97
N ASN A 158 -7.38 3.24 14.81
CA ASN A 158 -8.23 2.08 14.53
C ASN A 158 -8.32 1.08 15.69
N ASP A 159 -7.65 1.33 16.82
CA ASP A 159 -7.53 0.41 17.98
C ASP A 159 -6.96 -0.96 17.55
N LEU A 160 -5.87 -0.95 16.76
CA LEU A 160 -5.26 -2.16 16.19
C LEU A 160 -3.79 -2.38 16.60
N ARG A 161 -3.26 -1.58 17.54
CA ARG A 161 -1.85 -1.68 17.97
C ARG A 161 -1.48 -3.07 18.51
N ASP A 162 -2.37 -3.68 19.26
CA ASP A 162 -2.12 -4.99 19.88
C ASP A 162 -2.20 -6.14 18.86
N ARG A 163 -2.69 -5.85 17.64
CA ARG A 163 -2.89 -6.86 16.59
C ARG A 163 -1.83 -6.82 15.51
N VAL A 164 -1.15 -5.68 15.35
CA VAL A 164 -0.13 -5.46 14.31
C VAL A 164 1.22 -5.20 14.94
N ALA A 165 2.14 -6.14 14.79
CA ALA A 165 3.54 -5.96 15.18
C ALA A 165 4.31 -5.29 14.03
N VAL A 166 4.82 -4.09 14.27
CA VAL A 166 5.55 -3.31 13.26
C VAL A 166 7.05 -3.41 13.49
N HIS A 167 7.77 -3.88 12.47
CA HIS A 167 9.21 -4.08 12.50
C HIS A 167 9.94 -3.11 11.56
N PRO A 168 11.05 -2.47 12.02
CA PRO A 168 11.77 -1.45 11.25
C PRO A 168 12.78 -2.03 10.25
N PHE A 169 12.58 -3.25 9.78
CA PHE A 169 13.50 -3.93 8.88
C PHE A 169 13.03 -3.87 7.43
N ALA A 170 13.98 -3.71 6.52
CA ALA A 170 13.80 -4.14 5.14
C ALA A 170 14.07 -5.65 5.06
N LEU A 171 13.11 -6.40 4.51
CA LEU A 171 13.36 -7.82 4.21
C LEU A 171 14.30 -7.92 3.00
N SER A 172 15.28 -8.83 3.09
CA SER A 172 16.34 -8.98 2.09
C SER A 172 16.92 -10.40 2.11
N ASP A 173 17.80 -10.70 1.17
CA ASP A 173 18.59 -11.95 1.12
C ASP A 173 19.74 -11.97 2.15
N GLN A 174 20.06 -10.82 2.75
CA GLN A 174 21.11 -10.69 3.77
C GLN A 174 20.60 -9.89 4.98
N SER A 175 21.02 -10.31 6.17
CA SER A 175 20.82 -9.54 7.40
C SER A 175 22.01 -8.59 7.59
N GLY A 176 21.73 -7.33 7.97
CA GLY A 176 22.76 -6.29 8.16
C GLY A 176 22.20 -4.90 8.02
N VAL A 177 22.84 -4.07 7.23
CA VAL A 177 22.44 -2.70 6.90
C VAL A 177 22.54 -2.52 5.38
N ALA A 178 21.58 -1.83 4.80
CA ALA A 178 21.56 -1.48 3.38
C ALA A 178 21.19 -0.01 3.19
N THR A 179 21.62 0.55 2.05
CA THR A 179 21.22 1.90 1.63
C THR A 179 19.86 1.85 0.96
N MET A 180 18.92 2.62 1.47
CA MET A 180 17.61 2.83 0.87
C MET A 180 17.57 4.17 0.16
N HIS A 181 16.95 4.20 -1.02
CA HIS A 181 16.80 5.38 -1.85
C HIS A 181 15.36 5.89 -1.75
N GLN A 182 15.20 7.12 -1.31
CA GLN A 182 13.88 7.77 -1.19
C GLN A 182 13.56 8.53 -2.47
N SER A 183 12.34 8.39 -2.96
CA SER A 183 11.85 9.24 -4.04
C SER A 183 11.49 10.64 -3.52
N HIS A 184 11.43 11.62 -4.43
CA HIS A 184 10.93 12.95 -4.11
C HIS A 184 9.43 12.95 -3.70
N HIS A 185 8.71 11.90 -4.00
CA HIS A 185 7.37 11.61 -3.48
C HIS A 185 7.53 10.73 -2.24
N ASN A 186 7.39 11.28 -1.06
CA ASN A 186 7.70 10.70 0.26
C ASN A 186 7.09 9.32 0.58
N ALA A 187 6.28 8.76 -0.30
CA ALA A 187 5.62 7.46 -0.12
C ALA A 187 6.41 6.28 -0.68
N LEU A 188 7.43 6.54 -1.52
CA LEU A 188 8.16 5.48 -2.24
C LEU A 188 9.62 5.49 -1.84
N ALA A 189 10.13 4.35 -1.39
CA ALA A 189 11.53 4.12 -1.10
C ALA A 189 11.93 2.71 -1.53
N SER A 190 13.12 2.54 -2.12
CA SER A 190 13.59 1.28 -2.68
C SER A 190 15.04 0.98 -2.27
N LEU A 191 15.36 -0.28 -2.05
CA LEU A 191 16.74 -0.77 -1.93
C LEU A 191 17.42 -0.86 -3.30
N VAL A 192 16.67 -0.98 -4.38
CA VAL A 192 17.14 -1.18 -5.75
C VAL A 192 16.38 -0.26 -6.72
N PRO A 193 16.60 1.07 -6.67
CA PRO A 193 15.81 2.05 -7.40
C PRO A 193 15.75 1.81 -8.91
N ASP A 194 16.78 1.22 -9.50
CA ASP A 194 16.84 0.86 -10.91
C ASP A 194 15.88 -0.28 -11.29
N GLN A 195 15.43 -1.06 -10.30
CA GLN A 195 14.47 -2.15 -10.48
C GLN A 195 13.06 -1.78 -10.00
N SER A 196 12.89 -0.60 -9.36
CA SER A 196 11.56 -0.13 -8.95
C SER A 196 10.63 -0.05 -10.14
N PRO A 197 9.41 -0.60 -10.04
CA PRO A 197 8.42 -0.55 -11.10
C PRO A 197 8.05 0.87 -11.50
N VAL A 198 8.15 1.81 -10.58
CA VAL A 198 7.81 3.22 -10.80
C VAL A 198 9.00 4.12 -11.12
N ARG A 199 10.21 3.56 -11.39
CA ARG A 199 11.43 4.33 -11.69
C ARG A 199 11.31 5.32 -12.86
N HIS A 200 10.37 5.08 -13.77
CA HIS A 200 10.09 5.96 -14.89
C HIS A 200 9.15 7.14 -14.54
N LEU A 201 8.47 7.05 -13.39
CA LEU A 201 7.51 8.06 -12.90
C LEU A 201 8.12 8.94 -11.82
N VAL A 202 9.09 8.44 -11.07
CA VAL A 202 9.70 9.13 -9.93
C VAL A 202 11.22 9.14 -10.03
N SER A 203 11.85 10.20 -9.51
CA SER A 203 13.30 10.24 -9.33
C SER A 203 13.63 9.95 -7.88
N PHE A 204 14.61 9.08 -7.65
CA PHE A 204 15.18 8.80 -6.35
C PHE A 204 16.34 9.77 -6.08
N GLY A 205 16.38 10.37 -4.89
CA GLY A 205 17.37 11.41 -4.56
C GLY A 205 18.07 11.15 -3.25
N ASN A 206 17.38 11.34 -2.14
CA ASN A 206 17.99 11.17 -0.82
C ASN A 206 18.20 9.69 -0.50
N THR A 207 19.32 9.38 0.17
CA THR A 207 19.64 8.05 0.65
C THR A 207 19.75 8.03 2.17
N PHE A 208 19.41 6.91 2.78
CA PHE A 208 19.57 6.66 4.21
C PHE A 208 19.80 5.17 4.46
N GLU A 209 20.42 4.84 5.57
CA GLU A 209 20.66 3.46 5.96
C GLU A 209 19.45 2.87 6.68
N VAL A 210 19.15 1.60 6.38
CA VAL A 210 18.10 0.83 7.05
C VAL A 210 18.64 -0.54 7.47
N PRO A 211 18.18 -1.07 8.60
CA PRO A 211 18.50 -2.44 8.97
C PRO A 211 17.79 -3.41 8.03
N THR A 212 18.52 -4.44 7.60
CA THR A 212 17.98 -5.54 6.78
C THR A 212 17.94 -6.83 7.57
N ILE A 213 16.99 -7.71 7.24
CA ILE A 213 16.92 -9.04 7.83
C ILE A 213 16.39 -10.05 6.81
N ARG A 214 16.96 -11.26 6.83
CA ARG A 214 16.36 -12.40 6.13
C ARG A 214 15.07 -12.81 6.86
N PHE A 215 14.01 -13.04 6.11
CA PHE A 215 12.74 -13.44 6.72
C PHE A 215 12.83 -14.75 7.52
N ASP A 216 13.57 -15.76 7.02
CA ASP A 216 13.78 -17.01 7.75
C ASP A 216 14.53 -16.80 9.08
N ALA A 217 15.50 -15.89 9.10
CA ALA A 217 16.23 -15.55 10.34
C ALA A 217 15.31 -14.85 11.34
N TRP A 218 14.51 -13.89 10.88
CA TRP A 218 13.52 -13.21 11.71
C TRP A 218 12.48 -14.20 12.27
N ARG A 219 11.95 -15.09 11.41
CA ARG A 219 10.96 -16.12 11.77
C ARG A 219 11.49 -17.06 12.85
N ALA A 220 12.74 -17.50 12.75
CA ALA A 220 13.38 -18.35 13.74
C ALA A 220 13.52 -17.64 15.10
N GLN A 221 13.88 -16.35 15.12
CA GLN A 221 14.04 -15.57 16.35
C GLN A 221 12.70 -15.30 17.06
N HIS A 222 11.59 -15.18 16.32
CA HIS A 222 10.29 -14.79 16.85
C HIS A 222 9.31 -15.98 17.00
N ALA A 223 9.77 -17.21 16.76
CA ALA A 223 8.94 -18.43 16.80
C ALA A 223 7.58 -18.24 16.10
N ALA A 224 7.61 -17.54 14.96
CA ALA A 224 6.41 -17.27 14.19
C ALA A 224 5.84 -18.59 13.66
N GLY A 225 4.60 -18.89 14.04
CA GLY A 225 3.87 -20.09 13.64
C GLY A 225 3.52 -20.10 12.14
N PRO A 226 2.55 -20.90 11.72
CA PRO A 226 2.07 -20.91 10.34
C PRO A 226 1.62 -19.53 9.89
N ILE A 227 1.94 -19.18 8.66
CA ILE A 227 1.57 -17.91 8.03
C ILE A 227 0.58 -18.20 6.91
N ARG A 228 -0.61 -17.63 7.05
CA ARG A 228 -1.70 -17.81 6.09
C ARG A 228 -1.40 -17.14 4.76
N LEU A 229 -0.82 -15.95 4.81
CA LEU A 229 -0.53 -15.14 3.64
C LEU A 229 0.61 -14.14 3.92
N MET A 230 1.51 -13.98 2.96
CA MET A 230 2.49 -12.92 2.93
C MET A 230 2.29 -12.05 1.69
N LYS A 231 2.11 -10.73 1.88
CA LYS A 231 2.22 -9.72 0.83
C LYS A 231 3.67 -9.25 0.76
N ILE A 232 4.21 -9.14 -0.45
CA ILE A 232 5.54 -8.60 -0.73
C ILE A 232 5.39 -7.53 -1.80
N ASP A 233 5.63 -6.28 -1.41
CA ASP A 233 5.58 -5.10 -2.25
C ASP A 233 6.64 -4.13 -1.70
N VAL A 234 7.84 -4.26 -2.23
CA VAL A 234 9.07 -3.65 -1.70
C VAL A 234 9.82 -2.84 -2.76
N GLU A 235 9.08 -2.39 -3.77
CA GLU A 235 9.54 -1.45 -4.78
C GLU A 235 10.81 -1.91 -5.53
N GLY A 236 10.78 -3.18 -6.02
CA GLY A 236 11.82 -3.78 -6.88
C GLY A 236 12.78 -4.74 -6.15
N ALA A 237 12.69 -4.86 -4.82
CA ALA A 237 13.53 -5.77 -4.05
C ALA A 237 12.88 -7.16 -3.79
N GLU A 238 11.78 -7.50 -4.49
CA GLU A 238 10.98 -8.72 -4.28
C GLU A 238 11.84 -9.99 -4.38
N LEU A 239 12.74 -10.05 -5.37
CA LEU A 239 13.65 -11.18 -5.54
C LEU A 239 14.59 -11.36 -4.34
N MET A 240 15.08 -10.27 -3.74
CA MET A 240 15.93 -10.32 -2.55
C MET A 240 15.12 -10.86 -1.35
N VAL A 241 13.88 -10.43 -1.18
CA VAL A 241 12.99 -10.96 -0.13
C VAL A 241 12.81 -12.46 -0.31
N LEU A 242 12.46 -12.93 -1.50
CA LEU A 242 12.25 -14.36 -1.78
C LEU A 242 13.52 -15.20 -1.53
N ARG A 243 14.70 -14.69 -1.87
CA ARG A 243 16.00 -15.35 -1.57
C ARG A 243 16.30 -15.38 -0.07
N GLY A 244 15.74 -14.45 0.71
CA GLY A 244 15.87 -14.40 2.17
C GLY A 244 14.92 -15.33 2.92
N MET A 245 14.02 -16.08 2.22
CA MET A 245 12.97 -16.88 2.84
C MET A 245 12.77 -18.31 2.27
N PRO A 246 13.83 -19.02 1.87
CA PRO A 246 13.70 -20.34 1.25
C PRO A 246 13.03 -21.37 2.16
N ASP A 247 13.19 -21.29 3.49
CA ASP A 247 12.57 -22.21 4.43
C ASP A 247 11.07 -21.90 4.58
N ALA A 248 10.71 -20.64 4.65
CA ALA A 248 9.30 -20.22 4.68
C ALA A 248 8.56 -20.64 3.40
N LEU A 249 9.18 -20.51 2.23
CA LEU A 249 8.61 -20.96 0.96
C LEU A 249 8.41 -22.48 0.90
N ARG A 250 9.31 -23.27 1.52
CA ARG A 250 9.18 -24.73 1.56
C ARG A 250 8.12 -25.23 2.54
N SER A 251 7.96 -24.55 3.68
CA SER A 251 7.15 -25.11 4.77
C SER A 251 6.69 -24.06 5.77
N GLY A 252 5.96 -23.06 5.34
CA GLY A 252 5.55 -22.06 6.32
C GLY A 252 4.58 -21.01 5.83
N LEU A 253 4.35 -21.00 4.54
CA LEU A 253 3.44 -20.08 3.87
C LEU A 253 2.38 -20.87 3.09
N GLU A 254 1.12 -20.49 3.26
CA GLU A 254 0.05 -21.05 2.45
C GLU A 254 -0.11 -20.28 1.12
N ALA A 255 0.20 -18.99 1.11
CA ALA A 255 0.18 -18.19 -0.11
C ALA A 255 1.12 -16.97 -0.02
N VAL A 256 1.55 -16.47 -1.17
CA VAL A 256 2.28 -15.22 -1.33
C VAL A 256 1.55 -14.34 -2.34
N VAL A 257 1.34 -13.07 -2.02
CA VAL A 257 1.02 -12.04 -3.01
C VAL A 257 2.27 -11.23 -3.26
N LEU A 258 2.65 -11.11 -4.52
CA LEU A 258 3.84 -10.40 -4.96
C LEU A 258 3.44 -9.32 -5.96
N GLU A 259 3.88 -8.07 -5.73
CA GLU A 259 3.80 -7.04 -6.75
C GLU A 259 4.98 -7.19 -7.70
N THR A 260 4.75 -7.70 -8.90
CA THR A 260 5.83 -8.00 -9.84
C THR A 260 5.34 -8.06 -11.29
N ALA A 261 6.26 -7.85 -12.23
CA ALA A 261 5.97 -8.08 -13.64
C ALA A 261 5.91 -9.59 -13.96
N PRO A 262 5.05 -10.01 -14.90
CA PRO A 262 5.11 -11.35 -15.48
C PRO A 262 6.51 -11.68 -15.99
N ASP A 263 6.93 -12.92 -15.79
CA ASP A 263 8.24 -13.44 -16.21
C ASP A 263 9.47 -12.68 -15.64
N SER A 264 9.29 -11.93 -14.55
CA SER A 264 10.40 -11.41 -13.75
C SER A 264 11.19 -12.55 -13.08
N ASP A 265 12.38 -12.25 -12.58
CA ASP A 265 13.17 -13.26 -11.85
C ASP A 265 12.46 -13.71 -10.58
N ALA A 266 11.70 -12.82 -9.92
CA ALA A 266 10.89 -13.15 -8.75
C ALA A 266 9.72 -14.07 -9.11
N ASP A 267 9.01 -13.79 -10.21
CA ASP A 267 7.94 -14.65 -10.73
C ASP A 267 8.47 -16.04 -11.12
N ARG A 268 9.60 -16.09 -11.84
CA ARG A 268 10.25 -17.36 -12.21
C ARG A 268 10.64 -18.19 -10.98
N LEU A 269 11.27 -17.56 -9.98
CA LEU A 269 11.68 -18.25 -8.75
C LEU A 269 10.50 -18.97 -8.07
N LEU A 270 9.35 -18.31 -7.93
CA LEU A 270 8.18 -18.93 -7.31
C LEU A 270 7.59 -20.05 -8.18
N ARG A 271 7.51 -19.86 -9.48
CA ARG A 271 7.01 -20.90 -10.40
C ARG A 271 7.92 -22.13 -10.41
N ASP A 272 9.23 -21.93 -10.41
CA ASP A 272 10.22 -23.02 -10.34
C ASP A 272 10.19 -23.73 -8.99
N ALA A 273 9.86 -23.03 -7.91
CA ALA A 273 9.59 -23.60 -6.60
C ALA A 273 8.25 -24.35 -6.51
N GLY A 274 7.49 -24.46 -7.61
CA GLY A 274 6.27 -25.24 -7.69
C GLY A 274 5.00 -24.51 -7.30
N TYR A 275 5.02 -23.17 -7.31
CA TYR A 275 3.82 -22.38 -7.09
C TYR A 275 3.01 -22.22 -8.38
N THR A 276 1.70 -22.19 -8.25
CA THR A 276 0.77 -21.72 -9.29
C THR A 276 0.52 -20.23 -9.12
N VAL A 277 0.25 -19.52 -10.22
CA VAL A 277 0.09 -18.07 -10.21
C VAL A 277 -1.28 -17.65 -10.75
N ARG A 278 -1.86 -16.60 -10.16
CA ARG A 278 -3.07 -15.91 -10.61
C ARG A 278 -2.93 -14.40 -10.38
N THR A 279 -3.25 -13.59 -11.39
CA THR A 279 -3.27 -12.13 -11.26
C THR A 279 -4.50 -11.67 -10.48
N LEU A 280 -4.31 -10.73 -9.56
CA LEU A 280 -5.36 -10.09 -8.75
C LEU A 280 -5.68 -8.69 -9.27
N ASP A 281 -4.66 -7.84 -9.46
CA ASP A 281 -4.77 -6.51 -10.03
C ASP A 281 -3.74 -6.33 -11.14
N THR A 282 -4.09 -5.54 -12.15
CA THR A 282 -3.21 -5.13 -13.24
C THR A 282 -3.14 -3.62 -13.32
N TYR A 283 -1.97 -3.09 -13.65
CA TYR A 283 -1.76 -1.67 -13.89
C TYR A 283 -1.36 -1.44 -15.34
N GLU A 284 -1.78 -0.33 -15.90
CA GLU A 284 -1.38 0.06 -17.23
C GLU A 284 0.13 0.35 -17.23
N ASP A 285 0.91 -0.42 -18.00
CA ASP A 285 2.38 -0.34 -18.09
C ASP A 285 3.13 -0.54 -16.74
N GLY A 286 2.54 -1.25 -15.76
CA GLY A 286 3.10 -1.48 -14.43
C GLY A 286 3.23 -2.95 -14.03
N PRO A 287 3.69 -3.19 -12.80
CA PRO A 287 3.67 -4.53 -12.21
C PRO A 287 2.23 -4.99 -11.99
N GLU A 288 2.05 -6.24 -11.60
CA GLU A 288 0.76 -6.83 -11.24
C GLU A 288 0.80 -7.31 -9.79
N ASN A 289 -0.33 -7.23 -9.09
CA ASN A 289 -0.51 -8.02 -7.89
C ASN A 289 -0.79 -9.47 -8.27
N ARG A 290 0.15 -10.35 -8.01
CA ARG A 290 0.12 -11.77 -8.39
C ARG A 290 0.06 -12.67 -7.16
N LEU A 291 -0.96 -13.51 -7.09
CA LEU A 291 -1.13 -14.53 -6.05
C LEU A 291 -0.40 -15.81 -6.46
N TYR A 292 0.44 -16.30 -5.57
CA TYR A 292 1.14 -17.58 -5.69
C TYR A 292 0.70 -18.53 -4.60
N THR A 293 0.28 -19.72 -4.99
CA THR A 293 -0.12 -20.81 -4.07
C THR A 293 0.64 -22.09 -4.40
N PRO A 294 1.15 -22.84 -3.41
CA PRO A 294 1.78 -24.13 -3.65
C PRO A 294 0.83 -25.08 -4.39
N ARG A 295 1.32 -25.84 -5.36
CA ARG A 295 0.49 -26.80 -6.11
C ARG A 295 -0.21 -27.82 -5.22
N SER A 296 0.34 -28.13 -4.06
CA SER A 296 -0.28 -29.03 -3.07
C SER A 296 -1.57 -28.50 -2.44
N LEU A 297 -1.85 -27.20 -2.57
CA LEU A 297 -3.08 -26.55 -2.07
C LEU A 297 -4.15 -26.36 -3.16
N THR A 298 -3.85 -26.75 -4.39
CA THR A 298 -4.76 -26.60 -5.56
C THR A 298 -5.63 -27.84 -5.78
N MET A 299 -6.15 -28.45 -4.71
CA MET A 299 -7.19 -29.50 -4.82
C MET A 299 -8.56 -28.96 -4.43
#